data_2159afae8d160743dd81ee49d743a1f5
#
_entry.id   2159afae8d160743dd81ee49d743a1f5
#
_cell.length_a   1.000
_cell.length_b   1.000
_cell.length_c   1.000
_cell.angle_alpha   90.00
_cell.angle_beta   90.00
_cell.angle_gamma   90.00
#
_symmetry.space_group_name_H-M   'P 1'
#
loop_
_entity.id
_entity.type
_entity.pdbx_description
1 polymer ?
#
loop_
_entity_poly.entity_id
_entity_poly.type
_entity_poly.pdbx_seq_one_letter_code
_entity_poly.pdbx_strand_id
1 'polypeptide(L)'
;INECWLSDKDRFSYEGLNSEDRLTRPMIKRDGQWMECEWQEALEFTANALQAIKQKYGAKSIGALGSAHSTAEELYLLQKLVRALGSGNIDHRLRQSDFRGDTYAQGIPWLGTSIADISQLKSCLIVGSTLRKDHPLIAQRLRQAVKNGMQLNIINPIDDDLLVKVANKAIVAPNSMVKVLAEILKAAVEIKGNNQSEEIRRLVSSANASNTASAFAIASSLIEHSPAAVYLGNLSQHHPDYSKITLLADLLAQVTGASFGILGEAANSVGAHWVGAIPEAGRFPTAIQFTPEAAGINAAKMLGFSKDKADEACRAFILMNVEPEFDTYNS
;
A
#
# COMPACT_ATOMS: atom_id res chain seq x y z
N ILE A 1 -24.21 6.89 -0.80
CA ILE A 1 -24.25 8.24 -1.39
C ILE A 1 -23.80 8.18 -2.85
N ASN A 2 -22.71 7.51 -3.13
CA ASN A 2 -22.15 7.49 -4.46
C ASN A 2 -22.65 6.31 -5.31
N GLU A 3 -22.96 5.18 -4.68
CA GLU A 3 -23.40 3.97 -5.37
C GLU A 3 -24.35 3.15 -4.47
N CYS A 4 -25.17 2.32 -5.11
CA CYS A 4 -26.07 1.40 -4.40
C CYS A 4 -25.40 0.06 -4.06
N TRP A 5 -24.20 -0.18 -4.57
CA TRP A 5 -23.46 -1.42 -4.35
C TRP A 5 -22.67 -1.39 -3.04
N LEU A 6 -22.65 -2.53 -2.37
CA LEU A 6 -21.91 -2.76 -1.13
C LEU A 6 -21.24 -4.14 -1.25
N SER A 7 -19.99 -4.25 -0.79
CA SER A 7 -19.31 -5.54 -0.74
C SER A 7 -19.92 -6.43 0.35
N ASP A 8 -19.86 -7.73 0.19
CA ASP A 8 -20.34 -8.66 1.22
C ASP A 8 -19.47 -8.57 2.49
N LYS A 9 -18.18 -8.28 2.34
CA LYS A 9 -17.30 -8.00 3.46
C LYS A 9 -17.85 -6.86 4.33
N ASP A 10 -18.20 -5.72 3.73
CA ASP A 10 -18.71 -4.58 4.47
C ASP A 10 -20.13 -4.80 4.99
N ARG A 11 -20.93 -5.62 4.27
CA ARG A 11 -22.29 -5.96 4.68
C ARG A 11 -22.34 -6.73 5.99
N PHE A 12 -21.38 -7.62 6.23
CA PHE A 12 -21.39 -8.54 7.36
C PHE A 12 -20.37 -8.22 8.45
N SER A 13 -19.39 -7.37 8.19
CA SER A 13 -18.31 -7.07 9.15
C SER A 13 -18.77 -6.33 10.42
N TYR A 14 -19.94 -5.70 10.39
CA TYR A 14 -20.47 -4.95 11.54
C TYR A 14 -20.89 -5.84 12.74
N GLU A 15 -21.02 -7.14 12.57
CA GLU A 15 -21.42 -8.08 13.65
C GLU A 15 -20.46 -8.01 14.84
N GLY A 16 -19.17 -7.77 14.60
CA GLY A 16 -18.17 -7.58 15.66
C GLY A 16 -18.47 -6.41 16.60
N LEU A 17 -19.28 -5.43 16.20
CA LEU A 17 -19.68 -4.32 17.08
C LEU A 17 -20.56 -4.77 18.25
N ASN A 18 -21.27 -5.89 18.09
CA ASN A 18 -22.22 -6.42 19.07
C ASN A 18 -21.68 -7.65 19.80
N SER A 19 -20.39 -7.99 19.60
CA SER A 19 -19.78 -9.13 20.29
C SER A 19 -19.65 -8.87 21.79
N GLU A 20 -19.96 -9.88 22.59
CA GLU A 20 -19.76 -9.86 24.05
C GLU A 20 -18.27 -9.80 24.43
N ASP A 21 -17.40 -10.26 23.55
CA ASP A 21 -15.92 -10.21 23.75
C ASP A 21 -15.34 -8.80 23.54
N ARG A 22 -16.18 -7.85 23.12
CA ARG A 22 -15.74 -6.47 22.88
C ARG A 22 -15.36 -5.78 24.19
N LEU A 23 -14.14 -5.22 24.26
CA LEU A 23 -13.71 -4.43 25.40
C LEU A 23 -14.53 -3.14 25.50
N THR A 24 -15.14 -2.91 26.65
CA THR A 24 -15.98 -1.73 26.94
C THR A 24 -15.32 -0.76 27.94
N ARG A 25 -14.24 -1.20 28.60
CA ARG A 25 -13.46 -0.43 29.55
C ARG A 25 -11.97 -0.57 29.29
N PRO A 26 -11.16 0.44 29.67
CA PRO A 26 -9.71 0.29 29.64
C PRO A 26 -9.23 -0.83 30.55
N MET A 27 -8.12 -1.45 30.18
CA MET A 27 -7.48 -2.49 30.97
C MET A 27 -5.98 -2.20 31.11
N ILE A 28 -5.43 -2.47 32.28
CA ILE A 28 -4.00 -2.41 32.58
C ILE A 28 -3.51 -3.80 32.96
N LYS A 29 -2.35 -4.20 32.44
CA LYS A 29 -1.69 -5.44 32.83
C LYS A 29 -0.76 -5.20 34.00
N ARG A 30 -1.06 -5.79 35.19
CA ARG A 30 -0.22 -5.75 36.40
C ARG A 30 0.08 -7.19 36.83
N ASP A 31 1.32 -7.47 37.13
CA ASP A 31 1.76 -8.81 37.58
C ASP A 31 1.30 -9.97 36.66
N GLY A 32 1.25 -9.68 35.34
CA GLY A 32 0.81 -10.65 34.33
C GLY A 32 -0.71 -10.78 34.15
N GLN A 33 -1.53 -10.10 34.97
CA GLN A 33 -3.00 -10.17 34.91
C GLN A 33 -3.58 -8.87 34.33
N TRP A 34 -4.59 -9.01 33.45
CA TRP A 34 -5.36 -7.90 32.93
C TRP A 34 -6.44 -7.47 33.95
N MET A 35 -6.50 -6.20 34.28
CA MET A 35 -7.44 -5.60 35.22
C MET A 35 -8.15 -4.42 34.58
N GLU A 36 -9.46 -4.38 34.67
CA GLU A 36 -10.23 -3.19 34.30
C GLU A 36 -9.87 -2.01 35.18
N CYS A 37 -9.88 -0.82 34.62
CA CYS A 37 -9.62 0.43 35.34
C CYS A 37 -10.40 1.60 34.72
N GLU A 38 -10.37 2.75 35.38
CA GLU A 38 -10.93 3.98 34.84
C GLU A 38 -10.00 4.63 33.83
N TRP A 39 -10.55 5.41 32.90
CA TRP A 39 -9.79 6.08 31.85
C TRP A 39 -8.64 6.94 32.36
N GLN A 40 -8.85 7.68 33.44
CA GLN A 40 -7.82 8.52 34.04
C GLN A 40 -6.60 7.69 34.45
N GLU A 41 -6.86 6.57 35.16
CA GLU A 41 -5.79 5.65 35.58
C GLU A 41 -5.04 5.04 34.40
N ALA A 42 -5.76 4.60 33.37
CA ALA A 42 -5.15 4.04 32.15
C ALA A 42 -4.24 5.05 31.44
N LEU A 43 -4.70 6.29 31.31
CA LEU A 43 -3.95 7.37 30.64
C LEU A 43 -2.70 7.76 31.45
N GLU A 44 -2.82 7.89 32.77
CA GLU A 44 -1.68 8.18 33.65
C GLU A 44 -0.64 7.06 33.63
N PHE A 45 -1.08 5.81 33.70
CA PHE A 45 -0.20 4.64 33.58
C PHE A 45 0.56 4.65 32.26
N THR A 46 -0.13 4.87 31.16
CA THR A 46 0.46 4.90 29.81
C THR A 46 1.44 6.06 29.65
N ALA A 47 1.06 7.27 30.08
CA ALA A 47 1.92 8.45 30.01
C ALA A 47 3.20 8.27 30.81
N ASN A 48 3.09 7.76 32.05
CA ASN A 48 4.23 7.50 32.91
C ASN A 48 5.17 6.42 32.33
N ALA A 49 4.60 5.35 31.77
CA ALA A 49 5.38 4.28 31.14
C ALA A 49 6.16 4.78 29.91
N LEU A 50 5.50 5.55 29.02
CA LEU A 50 6.15 6.13 27.85
C LEU A 50 7.25 7.13 28.22
N GLN A 51 7.01 7.96 29.24
CA GLN A 51 8.01 8.90 29.78
C GLN A 51 9.23 8.16 30.34
N ALA A 52 9.02 7.11 31.14
CA ALA A 52 10.09 6.31 31.68
C ALA A 52 10.95 5.64 30.59
N ILE A 53 10.32 5.09 29.55
CA ILE A 53 11.02 4.51 28.41
C ILE A 53 11.80 5.58 27.65
N LYS A 54 11.19 6.75 27.39
CA LYS A 54 11.85 7.88 26.75
C LYS A 54 13.07 8.35 27.53
N GLN A 55 12.97 8.48 28.87
CA GLN A 55 14.08 8.88 29.71
C GLN A 55 15.23 7.86 29.72
N LYS A 56 14.89 6.57 29.74
CA LYS A 56 15.88 5.49 29.84
C LYS A 56 16.55 5.14 28.52
N TYR A 57 15.82 5.15 27.42
CA TYR A 57 16.27 4.63 26.11
C TYR A 57 16.24 5.67 24.99
N GLY A 58 15.75 6.88 25.26
CA GLY A 58 15.56 7.92 24.26
C GLY A 58 14.23 7.82 23.51
N ALA A 59 13.81 8.92 22.88
CA ALA A 59 12.52 9.01 22.21
C ALA A 59 12.38 8.02 21.03
N LYS A 60 13.47 7.77 20.31
CA LYS A 60 13.47 6.82 19.15
C LYS A 60 13.22 5.36 19.53
N SER A 61 13.18 5.03 20.83
CA SER A 61 12.78 3.70 21.31
C SER A 61 11.27 3.49 21.35
N ILE A 62 10.48 4.51 21.03
CA ILE A 62 9.02 4.43 20.94
C ILE A 62 8.62 4.38 19.47
N GLY A 63 7.84 3.37 19.10
CA GLY A 63 7.24 3.20 17.78
C GLY A 63 5.72 3.24 17.82
N ALA A 64 5.10 3.55 16.69
CA ALA A 64 3.66 3.46 16.53
C ALA A 64 3.29 2.78 15.22
N LEU A 65 2.30 1.90 15.30
CA LEU A 65 1.72 1.23 14.16
C LEU A 65 0.23 1.53 14.11
N GLY A 66 -0.24 2.08 13.00
CA GLY A 66 -1.64 2.38 12.77
C GLY A 66 -2.20 1.54 11.64
N SER A 67 -3.48 1.20 11.71
CA SER A 67 -4.17 0.55 10.60
C SER A 67 -4.65 1.58 9.58
N ALA A 68 -4.49 1.29 8.30
CA ALA A 68 -5.07 2.08 7.22
C ALA A 68 -6.63 1.96 7.14
N HIS A 69 -7.25 1.19 8.02
CA HIS A 69 -8.69 1.20 8.26
C HIS A 69 -9.14 2.28 9.25
N SER A 70 -8.21 2.90 9.98
CA SER A 70 -8.49 4.01 10.89
C SER A 70 -8.90 5.26 10.13
N THR A 71 -9.60 6.17 10.80
CA THR A 71 -9.95 7.48 10.20
C THR A 71 -8.71 8.36 10.01
N ALA A 72 -8.81 9.35 9.14
CA ALA A 72 -7.73 10.31 8.93
C ALA A 72 -7.42 11.10 10.20
N GLU A 73 -8.45 11.43 10.99
CA GLU A 73 -8.33 12.11 12.27
C GLU A 73 -7.56 11.29 13.31
N GLU A 74 -7.88 10.01 13.43
CA GLU A 74 -7.17 9.09 14.34
C GLU A 74 -5.69 8.96 13.94
N LEU A 75 -5.40 8.74 12.66
CA LEU A 75 -4.04 8.64 12.15
C LEU A 75 -3.26 9.96 12.31
N TYR A 76 -3.93 11.10 12.11
CA TYR A 76 -3.36 12.42 12.36
C TYR A 76 -2.99 12.62 13.84
N LEU A 77 -3.89 12.26 14.75
CA LEU A 77 -3.63 12.36 16.19
C LEU A 77 -2.52 11.41 16.64
N LEU A 78 -2.50 10.18 16.10
CA LEU A 78 -1.44 9.22 16.39
C LEU A 78 -0.07 9.75 15.98
N GLN A 79 0.08 10.24 14.74
CA GLN A 79 1.37 10.78 14.30
C GLN A 79 1.77 12.03 15.10
N LYS A 80 0.81 12.88 15.46
CA LYS A 80 1.07 14.07 16.27
C LYS A 80 1.55 13.68 17.68
N LEU A 81 0.94 12.68 18.30
CA LEU A 81 1.34 12.15 19.61
C LEU A 81 2.78 11.61 19.56
N VAL A 82 3.09 10.75 18.59
CA VAL A 82 4.41 10.12 18.48
C VAL A 82 5.51 11.16 18.26
N ARG A 83 5.25 12.15 17.41
CA ARG A 83 6.20 13.23 17.14
C ARG A 83 6.36 14.17 18.34
N ALA A 84 5.30 14.44 19.10
CA ALA A 84 5.38 15.19 20.35
C ALA A 84 6.21 14.46 21.42
N LEU A 85 6.22 13.12 21.41
CA LEU A 85 7.14 12.33 22.23
C LEU A 85 8.60 12.43 21.76
N GLY A 86 8.85 12.96 20.56
CA GLY A 86 10.17 13.11 19.97
C GLY A 86 10.60 11.92 19.10
N SER A 87 9.66 11.05 18.71
CA SER A 87 9.91 9.93 17.81
C SER A 87 9.29 10.18 16.42
N GLY A 88 9.99 9.73 15.37
CA GLY A 88 9.45 9.67 14.01
C GLY A 88 9.00 8.25 13.60
N ASN A 89 9.10 7.29 14.49
CA ASN A 89 8.83 5.89 14.22
C ASN A 89 7.31 5.63 14.20
N ILE A 90 6.69 5.91 13.06
CA ILE A 90 5.28 5.66 12.81
C ILE A 90 5.09 5.12 11.40
N ASP A 91 4.26 4.10 11.22
CA ASP A 91 3.89 3.60 9.90
C ASP A 91 2.50 2.95 9.94
N HIS A 92 1.85 2.90 8.77
CA HIS A 92 0.58 2.21 8.56
C HIS A 92 0.69 1.12 7.49
N ARG A 93 1.84 1.00 6.82
CA ARG A 93 2.10 0.04 5.74
C ARG A 93 2.62 -1.27 6.32
N LEU A 94 1.76 -1.95 7.07
CA LEU A 94 2.15 -3.05 7.96
C LEU A 94 2.60 -4.31 7.21
N ARG A 95 2.02 -4.57 6.03
CA ARG A 95 2.32 -5.75 5.20
C ARG A 95 3.38 -5.50 4.13
N GLN A 96 3.78 -4.26 3.94
CA GLN A 96 4.83 -3.92 2.99
C GLN A 96 6.19 -4.42 3.49
N SER A 97 6.93 -5.10 2.60
CA SER A 97 8.27 -5.62 2.91
C SER A 97 9.39 -4.85 2.21
N ASP A 98 9.08 -4.22 1.07
CA ASP A 98 10.04 -3.46 0.27
C ASP A 98 9.78 -1.96 0.36
N PHE A 99 10.66 -1.27 1.04
CA PHE A 99 10.63 0.19 1.23
C PHE A 99 11.71 0.94 0.44
N ARG A 100 12.43 0.26 -0.46
CA ARG A 100 13.48 0.91 -1.29
C ARG A 100 12.91 2.02 -2.16
N GLY A 101 11.65 1.88 -2.58
CA GLY A 101 10.92 2.88 -3.34
C GLY A 101 10.67 4.19 -2.59
N ASP A 102 10.67 4.18 -1.26
CA ASP A 102 10.46 5.38 -0.46
C ASP A 102 11.48 6.48 -0.75
N THR A 103 12.68 6.12 -1.24
CA THR A 103 13.72 7.09 -1.62
C THR A 103 13.43 7.82 -2.93
N TYR A 104 12.59 7.28 -3.79
CA TYR A 104 12.31 7.80 -5.14
C TYR A 104 10.85 8.24 -5.32
N ALA A 105 9.94 7.74 -4.48
CA ALA A 105 8.52 8.01 -4.59
C ALA A 105 8.24 9.52 -4.47
N GLN A 106 7.50 10.06 -5.42
CA GLN A 106 7.00 11.42 -5.37
C GLN A 106 5.48 11.40 -5.25
N GLY A 107 4.96 12.18 -4.32
CA GLY A 107 3.52 12.28 -4.09
C GLY A 107 2.92 11.10 -3.32
N ILE A 108 1.64 11.17 -3.09
CA ILE A 108 0.86 10.18 -2.33
C ILE A 108 0.46 9.04 -3.27
N PRO A 109 0.65 7.77 -2.88
CA PRO A 109 0.16 6.64 -3.67
C PRO A 109 -1.37 6.65 -3.68
N TRP A 110 -1.97 6.82 -4.84
CA TRP A 110 -3.41 6.83 -5.06
C TRP A 110 -3.77 6.15 -6.37
N LEU A 111 -5.06 6.08 -6.70
CA LEU A 111 -5.54 5.38 -7.90
C LEU A 111 -5.08 6.02 -9.23
N GLY A 112 -4.58 7.26 -9.23
CA GLY A 112 -4.13 7.95 -10.43
C GLY A 112 -5.27 8.49 -11.32
N THR A 113 -6.49 8.03 -11.10
CA THR A 113 -7.72 8.47 -11.79
C THR A 113 -8.86 8.60 -10.80
N SER A 114 -9.93 9.29 -11.16
CA SER A 114 -11.16 9.21 -10.35
C SER A 114 -11.79 7.81 -10.49
N ILE A 115 -12.49 7.35 -9.45
CA ILE A 115 -13.20 6.05 -9.51
C ILE A 115 -14.26 6.07 -10.63
N ALA A 116 -14.89 7.22 -10.89
CA ALA A 116 -15.87 7.37 -11.95
C ALA A 116 -15.26 7.16 -13.35
N ASP A 117 -14.03 7.64 -13.55
CA ASP A 117 -13.34 7.57 -14.85
C ASP A 117 -12.93 6.15 -15.24
N ILE A 118 -12.86 5.21 -14.28
CA ILE A 118 -12.63 3.78 -14.58
C ILE A 118 -13.63 3.27 -15.64
N SER A 119 -14.86 3.74 -15.58
CA SER A 119 -15.91 3.33 -16.54
C SER A 119 -15.67 3.84 -17.97
N GLN A 120 -14.78 4.81 -18.15
CA GLN A 120 -14.42 5.39 -19.45
C GLN A 120 -13.17 4.77 -20.07
N LEU A 121 -12.41 3.98 -19.30
CA LEU A 121 -11.20 3.33 -19.78
C LEU A 121 -11.48 2.45 -20.99
N LYS A 122 -10.55 2.44 -21.93
CA LYS A 122 -10.56 1.57 -23.12
C LYS A 122 -9.56 0.42 -23.01
N SER A 123 -8.54 0.57 -22.16
CA SER A 123 -7.63 -0.50 -21.77
C SER A 123 -7.23 -0.34 -20.31
N CYS A 124 -7.06 -1.46 -19.60
CA CYS A 124 -6.58 -1.48 -18.23
C CYS A 124 -5.67 -2.67 -18.01
N LEU A 125 -4.50 -2.45 -17.40
CA LEU A 125 -3.62 -3.50 -16.91
C LEU A 125 -3.70 -3.55 -15.39
N ILE A 126 -4.09 -4.69 -14.83
CA ILE A 126 -4.06 -4.98 -13.39
C ILE A 126 -2.85 -5.86 -13.10
N VAL A 127 -2.04 -5.45 -12.14
CA VAL A 127 -0.83 -6.17 -11.73
C VAL A 127 -0.96 -6.60 -10.27
N GLY A 128 -0.98 -7.90 -10.02
CA GLY A 128 -0.96 -8.48 -8.68
C GLY A 128 -2.16 -8.11 -7.81
N SER A 129 -3.35 -8.57 -8.17
CA SER A 129 -4.58 -8.31 -7.41
C SER A 129 -5.51 -9.52 -7.41
N THR A 130 -6.10 -9.83 -6.26
CA THR A 130 -7.31 -10.67 -6.14
C THR A 130 -8.54 -9.78 -6.27
N LEU A 131 -8.68 -9.15 -7.43
CA LEU A 131 -9.52 -7.98 -7.71
C LEU A 131 -10.96 -8.09 -7.17
N ARG A 132 -11.60 -9.25 -7.31
CA ARG A 132 -12.98 -9.45 -6.84
C ARG A 132 -13.09 -9.49 -5.31
N LYS A 133 -12.03 -9.87 -4.62
CA LYS A 133 -12.00 -9.99 -3.17
C LYS A 133 -11.45 -8.73 -2.51
N ASP A 134 -10.34 -8.21 -3.04
CA ASP A 134 -9.69 -7.04 -2.46
C ASP A 134 -10.43 -5.74 -2.81
N HIS A 135 -10.92 -5.63 -4.07
CA HIS A 135 -11.49 -4.39 -4.59
C HIS A 135 -12.80 -4.64 -5.36
N PRO A 136 -13.85 -5.20 -4.71
CA PRO A 136 -15.07 -5.67 -5.41
C PRO A 136 -15.81 -4.55 -6.16
N LEU A 137 -15.83 -3.32 -5.65
CA LEU A 137 -16.48 -2.20 -6.32
C LEU A 137 -15.68 -1.70 -7.53
N ILE A 138 -14.36 -1.74 -7.47
CA ILE A 138 -13.49 -1.48 -8.63
C ILE A 138 -13.68 -2.58 -9.67
N ALA A 139 -13.70 -3.85 -9.24
CA ALA A 139 -14.00 -4.99 -10.12
C ALA A 139 -15.33 -4.83 -10.86
N GLN A 140 -16.36 -4.34 -10.17
CA GLN A 140 -17.67 -4.06 -10.78
C GLN A 140 -17.58 -2.98 -11.85
N ARG A 141 -16.85 -1.89 -11.62
CA ARG A 141 -16.65 -0.83 -12.61
C ARG A 141 -15.86 -1.30 -13.82
N LEU A 142 -14.78 -2.05 -13.61
CA LEU A 142 -14.01 -2.66 -14.69
C LEU A 142 -14.87 -3.64 -15.50
N ARG A 143 -15.72 -4.43 -14.84
CA ARG A 143 -16.67 -5.32 -15.52
C ARG A 143 -17.63 -4.55 -16.42
N GLN A 144 -18.17 -3.40 -15.97
CA GLN A 144 -19.02 -2.56 -16.81
C GLN A 144 -18.24 -1.97 -17.97
N ALA A 145 -17.01 -1.50 -17.75
CA ALA A 145 -16.15 -1.00 -18.81
C ALA A 145 -15.83 -2.08 -19.86
N VAL A 146 -15.56 -3.35 -19.45
CA VAL A 146 -15.34 -4.48 -20.38
C VAL A 146 -16.59 -4.77 -21.20
N LYS A 147 -17.79 -4.72 -20.60
CA LYS A 147 -19.04 -4.88 -21.35
C LYS A 147 -19.19 -3.79 -22.44
N ASN A 148 -18.59 -2.63 -22.23
CA ASN A 148 -18.56 -1.50 -23.17
C ASN A 148 -17.31 -1.52 -24.07
N GLY A 149 -16.59 -2.66 -24.15
CA GLY A 149 -15.49 -2.89 -25.08
C GLY A 149 -14.08 -2.63 -24.54
N MET A 150 -13.92 -2.28 -23.25
CA MET A 150 -12.59 -2.11 -22.64
C MET A 150 -11.77 -3.43 -22.70
N GLN A 151 -10.49 -3.32 -23.02
CA GLN A 151 -9.54 -4.44 -22.98
C GLN A 151 -8.96 -4.56 -21.56
N LEU A 152 -9.34 -5.59 -20.81
CA LEU A 152 -8.78 -5.90 -19.52
C LEU A 152 -7.57 -6.82 -19.68
N ASN A 153 -6.42 -6.39 -19.16
CA ASN A 153 -5.16 -7.13 -19.17
C ASN A 153 -4.73 -7.44 -17.74
N ILE A 154 -4.12 -8.59 -17.49
CA ILE A 154 -3.78 -9.05 -16.13
C ILE A 154 -2.39 -9.66 -16.09
N ILE A 155 -1.61 -9.28 -15.09
CA ILE A 155 -0.42 -9.99 -14.59
C ILE A 155 -0.74 -10.44 -13.17
N ASN A 156 -0.80 -11.77 -12.94
CA ASN A 156 -1.17 -12.26 -11.61
C ASN A 156 -0.50 -13.61 -11.32
N PRO A 157 -0.24 -13.97 -10.05
CA PRO A 157 0.23 -15.31 -9.69
C PRO A 157 -0.90 -16.36 -9.69
N ILE A 158 -2.15 -15.92 -9.67
CA ILE A 158 -3.34 -16.78 -9.59
C ILE A 158 -4.25 -16.48 -10.78
N ASP A 159 -4.70 -17.52 -11.49
CA ASP A 159 -5.76 -17.39 -12.51
C ASP A 159 -7.13 -17.43 -11.83
N ASP A 160 -7.50 -16.32 -11.19
CA ASP A 160 -8.80 -16.17 -10.54
C ASP A 160 -9.92 -15.91 -11.57
N ASP A 161 -11.10 -16.49 -11.32
CA ASP A 161 -12.28 -16.21 -12.13
C ASP A 161 -12.84 -14.82 -11.79
N LEU A 162 -12.58 -13.85 -12.64
CA LEU A 162 -13.03 -12.47 -12.47
C LEU A 162 -14.48 -12.25 -12.90
N LEU A 163 -15.17 -13.27 -13.41
CA LEU A 163 -16.53 -13.18 -13.99
C LEU A 163 -16.63 -12.09 -15.07
N VAL A 164 -15.54 -11.86 -15.78
CA VAL A 164 -15.43 -10.88 -16.87
C VAL A 164 -14.43 -11.38 -17.91
N LYS A 165 -14.64 -11.02 -19.17
CA LYS A 165 -13.69 -11.35 -20.24
C LYS A 165 -12.38 -10.60 -20.01
N VAL A 166 -11.27 -11.34 -19.95
CA VAL A 166 -9.91 -10.80 -19.93
C VAL A 166 -9.33 -10.92 -21.32
N ALA A 167 -8.80 -9.82 -21.84
CA ALA A 167 -8.24 -9.77 -23.19
C ALA A 167 -6.88 -10.49 -23.25
N ASN A 168 -5.99 -10.18 -22.31
CA ASN A 168 -4.67 -10.79 -22.23
C ASN A 168 -4.34 -11.13 -20.78
N LYS A 169 -3.78 -12.32 -20.56
CA LYS A 169 -3.35 -12.81 -19.24
C LYS A 169 -1.87 -13.20 -19.26
N ALA A 170 -1.16 -12.81 -18.22
CA ALA A 170 0.15 -13.35 -17.86
C ALA A 170 0.07 -13.92 -16.43
N ILE A 171 -0.24 -15.22 -16.33
CA ILE A 171 -0.29 -15.92 -15.05
C ILE A 171 1.09 -16.53 -14.81
N VAL A 172 1.79 -15.99 -13.81
CA VAL A 172 3.21 -16.33 -13.58
C VAL A 172 3.51 -16.38 -12.07
N ALA A 173 4.55 -17.11 -11.71
CA ALA A 173 4.99 -17.13 -10.32
C ALA A 173 5.32 -15.70 -9.82
N PRO A 174 5.12 -15.38 -8.53
CA PRO A 174 5.35 -14.04 -7.99
C PRO A 174 6.72 -13.48 -8.37
N ASN A 175 7.79 -14.24 -8.23
CA ASN A 175 9.16 -13.83 -8.58
C ASN A 175 9.38 -13.51 -10.07
N SER A 176 8.46 -13.91 -10.95
CA SER A 176 8.50 -13.63 -12.39
C SER A 176 7.74 -12.38 -12.79
N MET A 177 6.95 -11.78 -11.91
CA MET A 177 6.13 -10.60 -12.22
C MET A 177 6.98 -9.40 -12.65
N VAL A 178 8.11 -9.16 -12.01
CA VAL A 178 9.07 -8.10 -12.39
C VAL A 178 9.57 -8.30 -13.80
N LYS A 179 9.94 -9.55 -14.17
CA LYS A 179 10.41 -9.89 -15.50
C LYS A 179 9.34 -9.62 -16.56
N VAL A 180 8.11 -10.08 -16.32
CA VAL A 180 6.99 -9.86 -17.26
C VAL A 180 6.69 -8.38 -17.46
N LEU A 181 6.71 -7.57 -16.40
CA LEU A 181 6.57 -6.11 -16.53
C LEU A 181 7.69 -5.50 -17.38
N ALA A 182 8.93 -5.94 -17.18
CA ALA A 182 10.06 -5.47 -18.00
C ALA A 182 9.91 -5.88 -19.47
N GLU A 183 9.40 -7.08 -19.77
CA GLU A 183 9.10 -7.53 -21.12
C GLU A 183 8.00 -6.67 -21.79
N ILE A 184 6.93 -6.33 -21.05
CA ILE A 184 5.86 -5.46 -21.55
C ILE A 184 6.37 -4.03 -21.78
N LEU A 185 7.18 -3.49 -20.87
CA LEU A 185 7.80 -2.19 -21.04
C LEU A 185 8.71 -2.17 -22.29
N LYS A 186 9.50 -3.22 -22.50
CA LYS A 186 10.33 -3.38 -23.69
C LYS A 186 9.48 -3.38 -24.96
N ALA A 187 8.43 -4.18 -25.01
CA ALA A 187 7.53 -4.22 -26.14
C ALA A 187 6.87 -2.86 -26.40
N ALA A 188 6.46 -2.13 -25.36
CA ALA A 188 5.89 -0.80 -25.49
C ALA A 188 6.90 0.22 -26.07
N VAL A 189 8.18 0.16 -25.65
CA VAL A 189 9.26 0.98 -26.20
C VAL A 189 9.48 0.65 -27.68
N GLU A 190 9.49 -0.62 -28.04
CA GLU A 190 9.66 -1.05 -29.45
C GLU A 190 8.48 -0.57 -30.33
N ILE A 191 7.24 -0.67 -29.87
CA ILE A 191 6.05 -0.21 -30.60
C ILE A 191 6.05 1.32 -30.78
N LYS A 192 6.41 2.08 -29.74
CA LYS A 192 6.46 3.55 -29.77
C LYS A 192 7.69 4.11 -30.51
N GLY A 193 8.69 3.26 -30.78
CA GLY A 193 9.91 3.67 -31.46
C GLY A 193 10.88 4.44 -30.58
N ASN A 194 11.96 4.99 -31.20
CA ASN A 194 13.13 5.52 -30.52
C ASN A 194 12.95 6.87 -29.78
N ASN A 195 11.75 7.38 -29.63
CA ASN A 195 11.47 8.68 -29.00
C ASN A 195 11.44 8.64 -27.45
N GLN A 196 11.93 7.56 -26.84
CA GLN A 196 11.99 7.42 -25.39
C GLN A 196 13.29 7.97 -24.81
N SER A 197 13.25 8.37 -23.52
CA SER A 197 14.44 8.86 -22.85
C SER A 197 15.56 7.81 -22.86
N GLU A 198 16.82 8.28 -22.86
CA GLU A 198 17.98 7.38 -22.83
C GLU A 198 17.99 6.50 -21.58
N GLU A 199 17.47 7.01 -20.47
CA GLU A 199 17.35 6.29 -19.20
C GLU A 199 16.39 5.08 -19.32
N ILE A 200 15.21 5.26 -19.91
CA ILE A 200 14.26 4.17 -20.16
C ILE A 200 14.91 3.12 -21.06
N ARG A 201 15.58 3.54 -22.13
CA ARG A 201 16.25 2.61 -23.06
C ARG A 201 17.36 1.81 -22.38
N ARG A 202 18.17 2.44 -21.54
CA ARG A 202 19.21 1.75 -20.76
C ARG A 202 18.61 0.74 -19.79
N LEU A 203 17.56 1.11 -19.08
CA LEU A 203 16.88 0.23 -18.12
C LEU A 203 16.28 -0.99 -18.83
N VAL A 204 15.59 -0.81 -19.94
CA VAL A 204 15.04 -1.89 -20.77
C VAL A 204 16.13 -2.80 -21.32
N SER A 205 17.25 -2.24 -21.78
CA SER A 205 18.40 -3.02 -22.30
C SER A 205 19.07 -3.85 -21.21
N SER A 206 19.14 -3.34 -19.99
CA SER A 206 19.76 -4.02 -18.84
C SER A 206 18.89 -5.14 -18.26
N ALA A 207 17.59 -5.11 -18.51
CA ALA A 207 16.62 -6.02 -17.89
C ALA A 207 16.63 -7.45 -18.46
N ASN A 208 17.45 -7.74 -19.49
CA ASN A 208 17.52 -9.05 -20.16
C ASN A 208 16.12 -9.63 -20.52
N ALA A 209 15.19 -8.74 -20.83
CA ALA A 209 13.79 -9.06 -21.10
C ALA A 209 13.63 -9.68 -22.48
N SER A 210 12.93 -10.81 -22.56
CA SER A 210 12.59 -11.46 -23.83
C SER A 210 11.37 -10.81 -24.47
N ASN A 211 11.25 -10.93 -25.79
CA ASN A 211 10.06 -10.49 -26.49
C ASN A 211 9.05 -11.65 -26.54
N THR A 212 8.04 -11.61 -25.70
CA THR A 212 6.96 -12.61 -25.70
C THR A 212 5.72 -12.07 -26.41
N ALA A 213 4.97 -12.96 -27.08
CA ALA A 213 3.74 -12.56 -27.76
C ALA A 213 2.72 -11.93 -26.78
N SER A 214 2.67 -12.44 -25.56
CA SER A 214 1.79 -11.90 -24.52
C SER A 214 2.20 -10.49 -24.08
N ALA A 215 3.52 -10.21 -23.98
CA ALA A 215 4.02 -8.88 -23.65
C ALA A 215 3.66 -7.86 -24.75
N PHE A 216 3.82 -8.23 -26.01
CA PHE A 216 3.40 -7.40 -27.15
C PHE A 216 1.89 -7.15 -27.17
N ALA A 217 1.07 -8.18 -26.91
CA ALA A 217 -0.37 -8.03 -26.89
C ALA A 217 -0.85 -7.08 -25.79
N ILE A 218 -0.25 -7.14 -24.59
CA ILE A 218 -0.56 -6.22 -23.48
C ILE A 218 -0.09 -4.80 -23.82
N ALA A 219 1.12 -4.64 -24.33
CA ALA A 219 1.67 -3.33 -24.71
C ALA A 219 0.83 -2.66 -25.81
N SER A 220 0.49 -3.40 -26.89
CA SER A 220 -0.39 -2.91 -27.96
C SER A 220 -1.75 -2.51 -27.41
N SER A 221 -2.33 -3.34 -26.53
CA SER A 221 -3.63 -3.04 -25.91
C SER A 221 -3.61 -1.70 -25.17
N LEU A 222 -2.56 -1.39 -24.41
CA LEU A 222 -2.43 -0.12 -23.70
C LEU A 222 -2.20 1.08 -24.62
N ILE A 223 -1.50 0.88 -25.74
CA ILE A 223 -1.16 1.95 -26.69
C ILE A 223 -2.33 2.28 -27.61
N GLU A 224 -3.04 1.27 -28.10
CA GLU A 224 -4.07 1.41 -29.12
C GLU A 224 -5.44 1.81 -28.55
N HIS A 225 -5.68 1.54 -27.26
CA HIS A 225 -6.97 1.75 -26.63
C HIS A 225 -6.87 2.80 -25.51
N SER A 226 -6.88 4.07 -25.87
CA SER A 226 -6.89 5.21 -24.93
C SER A 226 -8.32 5.70 -24.65
N PRO A 227 -8.65 6.16 -23.43
CA PRO A 227 -7.78 6.24 -22.24
C PRO A 227 -7.44 4.87 -21.64
N ALA A 228 -6.21 4.72 -21.15
CA ALA A 228 -5.71 3.50 -20.55
C ALA A 228 -5.20 3.74 -19.12
N ALA A 229 -5.13 2.66 -18.33
CA ALA A 229 -4.58 2.70 -16.97
C ALA A 229 -3.76 1.44 -16.64
N VAL A 230 -2.77 1.62 -15.76
CA VAL A 230 -1.97 0.55 -15.14
C VAL A 230 -2.15 0.64 -13.63
N TYR A 231 -2.74 -0.39 -13.03
CA TYR A 231 -3.03 -0.43 -11.60
C TYR A 231 -2.29 -1.55 -10.90
N LEU A 232 -1.65 -1.21 -9.76
CA LEU A 232 -1.02 -2.18 -8.86
C LEU A 232 -2.00 -2.58 -7.74
N GLY A 233 -2.21 -3.88 -7.55
CA GLY A 233 -3.02 -4.43 -6.47
C GLY A 233 -2.22 -4.82 -5.23
N ASN A 234 -2.89 -5.43 -4.24
CA ASN A 234 -2.31 -5.78 -2.95
C ASN A 234 -1.16 -6.78 -3.06
N LEU A 235 -1.25 -7.77 -3.97
CA LEU A 235 -0.17 -8.73 -4.18
C LEU A 235 1.12 -8.07 -4.72
N SER A 236 0.99 -6.99 -5.49
CA SER A 236 2.13 -6.18 -5.91
C SER A 236 2.71 -5.36 -4.75
N GLN A 237 1.84 -4.75 -3.92
CA GLN A 237 2.25 -3.91 -2.80
C GLN A 237 2.99 -4.72 -1.71
N HIS A 238 2.60 -5.99 -1.52
CA HIS A 238 3.25 -6.90 -0.57
C HIS A 238 4.45 -7.65 -1.15
N HIS A 239 4.76 -7.45 -2.44
CA HIS A 239 5.83 -8.18 -3.12
C HIS A 239 7.22 -7.73 -2.61
N PRO A 240 8.19 -8.67 -2.43
CA PRO A 240 9.56 -8.33 -2.00
C PRO A 240 10.33 -7.41 -2.94
N ASP A 241 9.90 -7.29 -4.18
CA ASP A 241 10.41 -6.35 -5.19
C ASP A 241 9.36 -5.29 -5.59
N TYR A 242 8.52 -4.87 -4.64
CA TYR A 242 7.48 -3.85 -4.88
C TYR A 242 8.02 -2.58 -5.51
N SER A 243 9.17 -2.11 -5.06
CA SER A 243 9.82 -0.91 -5.61
C SER A 243 10.17 -1.05 -7.09
N LYS A 244 10.60 -2.24 -7.53
CA LYS A 244 10.86 -2.51 -8.96
C LYS A 244 9.56 -2.60 -9.76
N ILE A 245 8.55 -3.27 -9.21
CA ILE A 245 7.22 -3.37 -9.83
C ILE A 245 6.64 -1.98 -10.05
N THR A 246 6.69 -1.11 -9.03
CA THR A 246 6.19 0.26 -9.10
C THR A 246 6.93 1.06 -10.16
N LEU A 247 8.26 1.01 -10.17
CA LEU A 247 9.06 1.72 -11.17
C LEU A 247 8.73 1.28 -12.60
N LEU A 248 8.69 -0.03 -12.84
CA LEU A 248 8.41 -0.56 -14.19
C LEU A 248 6.97 -0.25 -14.64
N ALA A 249 6.00 -0.31 -13.73
CA ALA A 249 4.60 0.00 -14.03
C ALA A 249 4.39 1.49 -14.32
N ASP A 250 5.05 2.37 -13.56
CA ASP A 250 5.02 3.82 -13.80
C ASP A 250 5.69 4.18 -15.15
N LEU A 251 6.87 3.63 -15.44
CA LEU A 251 7.52 3.80 -16.73
C LEU A 251 6.69 3.26 -17.90
N LEU A 252 6.01 2.11 -17.71
CA LEU A 252 5.09 1.57 -18.71
C LEU A 252 3.94 2.53 -18.96
N ALA A 253 3.34 3.09 -17.90
CA ALA A 253 2.29 4.09 -18.03
C ALA A 253 2.77 5.33 -18.78
N GLN A 254 3.95 5.87 -18.46
CA GLN A 254 4.55 7.01 -19.15
C GLN A 254 4.78 6.71 -20.65
N VAL A 255 5.34 5.56 -20.99
CA VAL A 255 5.62 5.16 -22.39
C VAL A 255 4.33 4.98 -23.19
N THR A 256 3.31 4.36 -22.61
CA THR A 256 2.03 4.08 -23.28
C THR A 256 1.09 5.28 -23.29
N GLY A 257 1.27 6.26 -22.41
CA GLY A 257 0.33 7.36 -22.17
C GLY A 257 -0.84 6.97 -21.28
N ALA A 258 -0.71 5.87 -20.54
CA ALA A 258 -1.69 5.41 -19.56
C ALA A 258 -1.58 6.18 -18.24
N SER A 259 -2.65 6.20 -17.45
CA SER A 259 -2.59 6.61 -16.05
C SER A 259 -1.95 5.52 -15.20
N PHE A 260 -1.11 5.90 -14.24
CA PHE A 260 -0.56 4.98 -13.25
C PHE A 260 -1.30 5.14 -11.92
N GLY A 261 -1.61 4.03 -11.25
CA GLY A 261 -2.27 4.08 -9.96
C GLY A 261 -2.07 2.85 -9.09
N ILE A 262 -2.36 3.03 -7.81
CA ILE A 262 -2.29 1.98 -6.79
C ILE A 262 -3.69 1.77 -6.24
N LEU A 263 -4.16 0.53 -6.27
CA LEU A 263 -5.40 0.12 -5.63
C LEU A 263 -5.14 0.08 -4.12
N GLY A 264 -5.76 0.97 -3.36
CA GLY A 264 -5.52 1.10 -1.93
C GLY A 264 -5.84 -0.19 -1.17
N GLU A 265 -4.95 -0.62 -0.30
CA GLU A 265 -5.13 -1.84 0.50
C GLU A 265 -6.34 -1.75 1.44
N ALA A 266 -6.60 -0.56 1.97
CA ALA A 266 -7.66 -0.31 2.94
C ALA A 266 -8.36 1.03 2.67
N ALA A 267 -9.46 1.27 3.36
CA ALA A 267 -10.35 2.41 3.15
C ALA A 267 -9.64 3.78 3.23
N ASN A 268 -8.56 3.88 4.00
CA ASN A 268 -7.85 5.14 4.23
C ASN A 268 -6.34 5.06 3.98
N SER A 269 -5.88 4.16 3.11
CA SER A 269 -4.46 4.06 2.74
C SER A 269 -3.90 5.39 2.21
N VAL A 270 -4.68 6.10 1.38
CA VAL A 270 -4.32 7.42 0.84
C VAL A 270 -4.30 8.47 1.93
N GLY A 271 -5.35 8.52 2.77
CA GLY A 271 -5.45 9.46 3.88
C GLY A 271 -4.33 9.30 4.90
N ALA A 272 -3.92 8.07 5.20
CA ALA A 272 -2.81 7.78 6.10
C ALA A 272 -1.49 8.42 5.63
N HIS A 273 -1.20 8.36 4.33
CA HIS A 273 -0.08 9.10 3.75
C HIS A 273 -0.28 10.61 3.85
N TRP A 274 -1.50 11.08 3.54
CA TRP A 274 -1.83 12.51 3.53
C TRP A 274 -1.62 13.16 4.89
N VAL A 275 -2.03 12.49 5.95
CA VAL A 275 -1.87 13.01 7.32
C VAL A 275 -0.49 12.74 7.92
N GLY A 276 0.43 12.11 7.18
CA GLY A 276 1.80 11.88 7.61
C GLY A 276 1.98 10.74 8.61
N ALA A 277 1.09 9.73 8.60
CA ALA A 277 1.24 8.51 9.41
C ALA A 277 2.29 7.55 8.79
N ILE A 278 3.45 8.10 8.42
CA ILE A 278 4.61 7.42 7.82
C ILE A 278 5.91 8.00 8.42
N PRO A 279 7.02 7.25 8.42
CA PRO A 279 8.25 7.69 9.05
C PRO A 279 8.91 8.89 8.36
N GLU A 280 8.70 9.05 7.06
CA GLU A 280 9.32 10.10 6.26
C GLU A 280 8.36 11.28 6.05
N ALA A 281 8.49 12.26 6.90
CA ALA A 281 7.57 13.39 6.98
C ALA A 281 7.85 14.55 5.99
N GLY A 282 8.85 14.47 5.15
CA GLY A 282 9.27 15.61 4.29
C GLY A 282 8.93 15.48 2.81
N ARG A 283 8.40 14.32 2.37
CA ARG A 283 8.25 14.02 0.93
C ARG A 283 6.89 14.30 0.36
N PHE A 284 5.88 14.35 1.20
CA PHE A 284 4.51 14.59 0.76
C PHE A 284 4.13 16.02 1.04
N PRO A 285 3.33 16.66 0.18
CA PRO A 285 2.75 17.96 0.48
C PRO A 285 1.71 17.79 1.58
N THR A 286 2.17 17.45 2.78
CA THR A 286 1.35 17.46 3.97
C THR A 286 1.25 18.90 4.46
N ALA A 287 0.09 19.30 4.98
CA ALA A 287 -0.09 20.59 5.64
C ALA A 287 0.79 20.76 6.89
N ILE A 288 1.64 19.77 7.20
CA ILE A 288 2.46 19.71 8.40
C ILE A 288 3.93 19.73 7.97
N GLN A 289 4.62 20.80 8.32
CA GLN A 289 6.07 20.89 8.18
C GLN A 289 6.74 20.07 9.29
N PHE A 290 7.52 19.08 8.89
CA PHE A 290 8.31 18.26 9.81
C PHE A 290 9.80 18.63 9.69
N THR A 291 10.50 18.65 10.80
CA THR A 291 11.95 18.82 10.76
C THR A 291 12.63 17.53 10.29
N PRO A 292 13.70 17.59 9.48
CA PRO A 292 14.46 16.41 9.04
C PRO A 292 14.98 15.53 10.19
N GLU A 293 15.16 16.10 11.37
CA GLU A 293 15.64 15.41 12.58
C GLU A 293 14.63 14.41 13.14
N ALA A 294 13.36 14.53 12.74
CA ALA A 294 12.28 13.65 13.16
C ALA A 294 12.04 12.44 12.21
N ALA A 295 12.95 12.19 11.26
CA ALA A 295 12.86 11.01 10.41
C ALA A 295 12.92 9.73 11.26
N GLY A 296 11.91 8.87 11.06
CA GLY A 296 11.76 7.60 11.76
C GLY A 296 12.16 6.40 10.91
N ILE A 297 11.90 5.22 11.45
CA ILE A 297 12.02 3.95 10.74
C ILE A 297 10.65 3.41 10.37
N ASN A 298 10.56 2.72 9.23
CA ASN A 298 9.32 2.14 8.71
C ASN A 298 8.89 0.87 9.49
N ALA A 299 7.67 0.40 9.24
CA ALA A 299 7.09 -0.77 9.91
C ALA A 299 8.00 -2.00 9.85
N ALA A 300 8.57 -2.33 8.69
CA ALA A 300 9.45 -3.49 8.56
C ALA A 300 10.71 -3.37 9.43
N LYS A 301 11.29 -2.17 9.57
CA LYS A 301 12.43 -1.93 10.45
C LYS A 301 12.04 -1.92 11.92
N MET A 302 10.85 -1.38 12.26
CA MET A 302 10.34 -1.39 13.64
C MET A 302 10.08 -2.81 14.14
N LEU A 303 9.59 -3.71 13.27
CA LEU A 303 9.25 -5.10 13.57
C LEU A 303 10.39 -6.08 13.25
N GLY A 304 11.33 -5.67 12.39
CA GLY A 304 12.48 -6.46 11.97
C GLY A 304 13.60 -6.41 13.00
N PHE A 305 13.61 -7.35 13.92
CA PHE A 305 14.68 -7.49 14.90
C PHE A 305 15.91 -8.13 14.25
N SER A 306 16.86 -7.31 13.84
CA SER A 306 18.24 -7.81 13.70
C SER A 306 18.79 -8.01 15.10
N LYS A 307 19.15 -9.24 15.46
CA LYS A 307 19.81 -9.55 16.75
C LYS A 307 21.07 -8.71 16.99
N ASP A 308 21.67 -8.24 15.90
CA ASP A 308 22.92 -7.47 15.92
C ASP A 308 22.71 -5.96 16.18
N LYS A 309 21.46 -5.49 16.26
CA LYS A 309 21.10 -4.08 16.46
C LYS A 309 20.03 -3.89 17.55
N ALA A 310 20.17 -4.63 18.64
CA ALA A 310 19.23 -4.56 19.77
C ALA A 310 19.09 -3.14 20.36
N ASP A 311 20.10 -2.28 20.20
CA ASP A 311 20.07 -0.89 20.70
C ASP A 311 19.22 0.05 19.83
N GLU A 312 18.92 -0.33 18.57
CA GLU A 312 18.06 0.44 17.66
C GLU A 312 16.58 -0.02 17.71
N ALA A 313 16.28 -1.09 18.45
CA ALA A 313 14.94 -1.66 18.53
C ALA A 313 13.98 -0.77 19.32
N CYS A 314 12.74 -0.67 18.85
CA CYS A 314 11.66 -0.09 19.64
C CYS A 314 11.44 -0.90 20.92
N ARG A 315 11.30 -0.20 22.04
CA ARG A 315 11.05 -0.76 23.38
C ARG A 315 9.60 -0.64 23.82
N ALA A 316 8.86 0.24 23.16
CA ALA A 316 7.43 0.39 23.32
C ALA A 316 6.76 0.64 21.97
N PHE A 317 5.55 0.10 21.83
CA PHE A 317 4.71 0.33 20.67
C PHE A 317 3.36 0.90 21.09
N ILE A 318 2.90 1.91 20.35
CA ILE A 318 1.53 2.38 20.36
C ILE A 318 0.85 1.73 19.16
N LEU A 319 -0.13 0.86 19.41
CA LEU A 319 -0.87 0.15 18.39
C LEU A 319 -2.28 0.76 18.28
N MET A 320 -2.69 1.12 17.09
CA MET A 320 -4.02 1.67 16.85
C MET A 320 -4.73 0.87 15.77
N ASN A 321 -5.76 0.12 16.17
CA ASN A 321 -6.50 -0.79 15.32
C ASN A 321 -5.60 -1.81 14.59
N VAL A 322 -4.59 -2.32 15.26
CA VAL A 322 -3.59 -3.24 14.74
C VAL A 322 -3.53 -4.50 15.61
N GLU A 323 -3.62 -5.63 14.97
CA GLU A 323 -3.33 -6.94 15.53
C GLU A 323 -2.02 -7.45 14.92
N PRO A 324 -0.86 -7.27 15.59
CA PRO A 324 0.46 -7.53 14.98
C PRO A 324 0.59 -8.92 14.39
N GLU A 325 0.02 -9.94 15.02
CA GLU A 325 0.07 -11.33 14.57
C GLU A 325 -0.61 -11.55 13.21
N PHE A 326 -1.60 -10.71 12.85
CA PHE A 326 -2.37 -10.85 11.61
C PHE A 326 -2.08 -9.76 10.59
N ASP A 327 -1.69 -8.57 11.04
CA ASP A 327 -1.59 -7.39 10.19
C ASP A 327 -0.19 -7.11 9.69
N THR A 328 0.85 -7.69 10.31
CA THR A 328 2.23 -7.33 9.98
C THR A 328 2.89 -8.36 9.08
N TYR A 329 3.87 -7.90 8.29
CA TYR A 329 4.66 -8.74 7.40
C TYR A 329 5.49 -9.80 8.17
N ASN A 330 5.93 -9.46 9.37
CA ASN A 330 6.82 -10.29 10.17
C ASN A 330 6.35 -10.27 11.64
N SER A 331 5.42 -11.13 11.94
CA SER A 331 4.82 -11.28 13.28
C SER A 331 5.54 -12.33 14.11
#